data_92dc51f757971b226033d24671341902
#
_entry.id   92dc51f757971b226033d24671341902
#
_cell.length_a   1.000
_cell.length_b   1.000
_cell.length_c   1.000
_cell.angle_alpha   90.00
_cell.angle_beta   90.00
_cell.angle_gamma   90.00
#
_symmetry.space_group_name_H-M   'P 1'
#
loop_
_entity.id
_entity.type
_entity.pdbx_description
1 polymer ?
#
loop_
_entity_poly.entity_id
_entity_poly.type
_entity_poly.pdbx_seq_one_letter_code
_entity_poly.pdbx_strand_id
1 'polypeptide(L)'
;MSRSVGLPLLLVALAIGGYLFVAQSKTSGPTSPAVQQDIQQANSAVAGTNFQAASSSLGAWFAANGTYVGATLDPSFQVQLVRADTSSYCLQSVQGTTVEHENGPGGTPQPGPC
;
A
#
# COMPACT_ATOMS: atom_id res chain seq x y z
N MET A 1 9.26 -46.69 23.15
CA MET A 1 9.80 -46.63 21.76
C MET A 1 9.30 -45.45 20.94
N SER A 2 8.25 -44.75 21.39
CA SER A 2 7.77 -43.54 20.74
C SER A 2 8.75 -42.37 20.78
N ARG A 3 9.73 -42.41 21.68
CA ARG A 3 10.74 -41.34 21.80
C ARG A 3 11.77 -41.33 20.68
N SER A 4 12.04 -42.46 20.04
CA SER A 4 13.04 -42.54 18.97
C SER A 4 12.51 -42.13 17.61
N VAL A 5 11.19 -42.05 17.46
CA VAL A 5 10.56 -41.63 16.20
C VAL A 5 10.28 -40.12 16.13
N GLY A 6 9.99 -39.51 17.28
CA GLY A 6 9.72 -38.07 17.34
C GLY A 6 10.94 -37.19 17.12
N LEU A 7 12.12 -37.64 17.62
CA LEU A 7 13.34 -36.84 17.51
C LEU A 7 13.85 -36.69 16.08
N PRO A 8 13.96 -37.74 15.25
CA PRO A 8 14.39 -37.57 13.87
C PRO A 8 13.39 -36.79 13.01
N LEU A 9 12.09 -36.90 13.28
CA LEU A 9 11.09 -36.07 12.60
C LEU A 9 11.23 -34.59 12.92
N LEU A 10 11.52 -34.27 14.16
CA LEU A 10 11.73 -32.89 14.57
C LEU A 10 12.98 -32.30 13.93
N LEU A 11 14.06 -33.07 13.84
CA LEU A 11 15.30 -32.63 13.18
C LEU A 11 15.09 -32.39 11.67
N VAL A 12 14.32 -33.24 11.00
CA VAL A 12 14.00 -33.05 9.58
C VAL A 12 13.16 -31.80 9.37
N ALA A 13 12.18 -31.55 10.23
CA ALA A 13 11.37 -30.34 10.15
C ALA A 13 12.19 -29.07 10.32
N LEU A 14 13.13 -29.06 11.25
CA LEU A 14 14.02 -27.92 11.45
C LEU A 14 14.97 -27.71 10.28
N ALA A 15 15.49 -28.76 9.67
CA ALA A 15 16.35 -28.67 8.49
C ALA A 15 15.63 -28.08 7.29
N ILE A 16 14.40 -28.49 7.04
CA ILE A 16 13.57 -27.96 5.95
C ILE A 16 13.23 -26.48 6.21
N GLY A 17 12.81 -26.14 7.41
CA GLY A 17 12.50 -24.75 7.78
C GLY A 17 13.70 -23.84 7.64
N GLY A 18 14.88 -24.28 8.13
CA GLY A 18 16.12 -23.52 7.99
C GLY A 18 16.56 -23.33 6.56
N TYR A 19 16.43 -24.36 5.73
CA TYR A 19 16.76 -24.27 4.30
C TYR A 19 15.88 -23.26 3.59
N LEU A 20 14.57 -23.30 3.80
CA LEU A 20 13.65 -22.35 3.20
C LEU A 20 13.95 -20.91 3.64
N PHE A 21 14.26 -20.71 4.90
CA PHE A 21 14.61 -19.40 5.42
C PHE A 21 15.88 -18.84 4.76
N VAL A 22 16.94 -19.65 4.63
CA VAL A 22 18.18 -19.24 3.96
C VAL A 22 17.94 -18.96 2.48
N ALA A 23 17.13 -19.76 1.79
CA ALA A 23 16.80 -19.54 0.40
C ALA A 23 16.06 -18.22 0.21
N GLN A 24 15.11 -17.89 1.07
CA GLN A 24 14.40 -16.62 1.06
C GLN A 24 15.34 -15.45 1.34
N SER A 25 16.25 -15.60 2.28
CA SER A 25 17.21 -14.53 2.60
C SER A 25 18.14 -14.21 1.44
N LYS A 26 18.50 -15.20 0.61
CA LYS A 26 19.33 -14.98 -0.57
C LYS A 26 18.59 -14.25 -1.69
N THR A 27 17.29 -14.49 -1.84
CA THR A 27 16.46 -13.85 -2.87
C THR A 27 15.86 -12.53 -2.40
N SER A 28 15.84 -12.29 -1.09
CA SER A 28 15.20 -11.13 -0.46
C SER A 28 16.20 -10.17 0.16
N GLY A 29 17.43 -10.11 -0.35
CA GLY A 29 18.41 -9.14 0.12
C GLY A 29 17.99 -7.70 -0.18
N PRO A 30 18.45 -6.68 0.60
CA PRO A 30 17.96 -5.30 0.48
C PRO A 30 18.23 -4.66 -0.88
N THR A 31 19.11 -5.22 -1.69
CA THR A 31 19.43 -4.73 -3.04
C THR A 31 18.86 -5.61 -4.15
N SER A 32 18.09 -6.66 -3.82
CA SER A 32 17.54 -7.56 -4.84
C SER A 32 16.33 -6.93 -5.53
N PRO A 33 16.12 -7.18 -6.84
CA PRO A 33 14.94 -6.68 -7.55
C PRO A 33 13.62 -7.16 -6.94
N ALA A 34 13.59 -8.35 -6.34
CA ALA A 34 12.39 -8.89 -5.70
C ALA A 34 11.95 -8.05 -4.50
N VAL A 35 12.90 -7.59 -3.66
CA VAL A 35 12.58 -6.72 -2.52
C VAL A 35 12.08 -5.36 -2.99
N GLN A 36 12.67 -4.80 -4.04
CA GLN A 36 12.21 -3.53 -4.60
C GLN A 36 10.79 -3.63 -5.15
N GLN A 37 10.44 -4.74 -5.81
CA GLN A 37 9.07 -5.00 -6.25
C GLN A 37 8.10 -5.09 -5.07
N ASP A 38 8.46 -5.81 -4.01
CA ASP A 38 7.62 -5.94 -2.83
C ASP A 38 7.39 -4.59 -2.14
N ILE A 39 8.42 -3.75 -2.06
CA ILE A 39 8.30 -2.40 -1.52
C ILE A 39 7.36 -1.55 -2.37
N GLN A 40 7.47 -1.61 -3.70
CA GLN A 40 6.59 -0.87 -4.60
C GLN A 40 5.14 -1.33 -4.46
N GLN A 41 4.90 -2.64 -4.39
CA GLN A 41 3.55 -3.18 -4.18
C GLN A 41 2.97 -2.76 -2.84
N ALA A 42 3.77 -2.77 -1.77
CA ALA A 42 3.34 -2.32 -0.46
C ALA A 42 3.01 -0.83 -0.47
N ASN A 43 3.83 0.00 -1.12
CA ASN A 43 3.58 1.43 -1.25
C ASN A 43 2.30 1.71 -2.04
N SER A 44 2.05 0.98 -3.12
CA SER A 44 0.83 1.11 -3.91
C SER A 44 -0.41 0.70 -3.11
N ALA A 45 -0.32 -0.36 -2.29
CA ALA A 45 -1.41 -0.80 -1.44
C ALA A 45 -1.74 0.24 -0.36
N VAL A 46 -0.72 0.84 0.27
CA VAL A 46 -0.90 1.92 1.24
C VAL A 46 -1.53 3.14 0.59
N ALA A 47 -1.04 3.55 -0.59
CA ALA A 47 -1.60 4.66 -1.34
C ALA A 47 -3.07 4.41 -1.69
N GLY A 48 -3.43 3.20 -2.12
CA GLY A 48 -4.81 2.83 -2.43
C GLY A 48 -5.73 2.95 -1.21
N THR A 49 -5.29 2.50 -0.05
CA THR A 49 -6.04 2.64 1.21
C THR A 49 -6.19 4.11 1.59
N ASN A 50 -5.15 4.90 1.45
CA ASN A 50 -5.17 6.33 1.76
C ASN A 50 -6.10 7.09 0.81
N PHE A 51 -6.09 6.76 -0.48
CA PHE A 51 -7.02 7.34 -1.46
C PHE A 51 -8.47 7.02 -1.10
N GLN A 52 -8.74 5.80 -0.67
CA GLN A 52 -10.09 5.39 -0.27
C GLN A 52 -10.61 6.20 0.92
N ALA A 53 -9.77 6.38 1.94
CA ALA A 53 -10.10 7.18 3.12
C ALA A 53 -10.31 8.66 2.74
N ALA A 54 -9.43 9.22 1.91
CA ALA A 54 -9.53 10.59 1.44
C ALA A 54 -10.78 10.80 0.58
N SER A 55 -11.09 9.87 -0.31
CA SER A 55 -12.28 9.93 -1.15
C SER A 55 -13.56 9.89 -0.33
N SER A 56 -13.60 9.09 0.73
CA SER A 56 -14.73 9.03 1.65
C SER A 56 -14.92 10.36 2.38
N SER A 57 -13.84 10.99 2.81
CA SER A 57 -13.86 12.30 3.44
C SER A 57 -14.37 13.38 2.48
N LEU A 58 -13.90 13.35 1.22
CA LEU A 58 -14.35 14.29 0.19
C LEU A 58 -15.82 14.06 -0.19
N GLY A 59 -16.28 12.82 -0.20
CA GLY A 59 -17.68 12.50 -0.40
C GLY A 59 -18.57 13.10 0.68
N ALA A 60 -18.15 13.05 1.93
CA ALA A 60 -18.86 13.69 3.04
C ALA A 60 -18.87 15.21 2.90
N TRP A 61 -17.76 15.81 2.48
CA TRP A 61 -17.69 17.24 2.19
C TRP A 61 -18.67 17.65 1.10
N PHE A 62 -18.70 16.91 0.00
CA PHE A 62 -19.60 17.16 -1.13
C PHE A 62 -21.07 17.04 -0.69
N ALA A 63 -21.39 16.03 0.11
CA ALA A 63 -22.76 15.86 0.61
C ALA A 63 -23.20 17.05 1.47
N ALA A 64 -22.29 17.67 2.21
CA ALA A 64 -22.59 18.82 3.04
C ALA A 64 -22.59 20.15 2.28
N ASN A 65 -21.75 20.29 1.24
CA ASN A 65 -21.49 21.58 0.58
C ASN A 65 -21.94 21.62 -0.89
N GLY A 66 -22.22 20.47 -1.52
CA GLY A 66 -22.61 20.40 -2.94
C GLY A 66 -21.48 20.66 -3.91
N THR A 67 -20.26 20.79 -3.45
CA THR A 67 -19.07 21.06 -4.27
C THR A 67 -17.84 20.54 -3.53
N TYR A 68 -16.77 20.24 -4.26
CA TYR A 68 -15.46 19.94 -3.68
C TYR A 68 -14.61 21.18 -3.44
N VAL A 69 -14.98 22.30 -4.01
CA VAL A 69 -14.22 23.55 -3.84
C VAL A 69 -14.17 23.93 -2.36
N GLY A 70 -12.97 24.22 -1.88
CA GLY A 70 -12.72 24.55 -0.48
C GLY A 70 -12.53 23.34 0.42
N ALA A 71 -12.62 22.13 -0.09
CA ALA A 71 -12.41 20.91 0.67
C ALA A 71 -10.98 20.84 1.23
N THR A 72 -10.84 20.27 2.40
CA THR A 72 -9.55 20.02 3.04
C THR A 72 -9.47 18.58 3.48
N LEU A 73 -8.23 18.05 3.48
CA LEU A 73 -7.96 16.70 3.94
C LEU A 73 -7.12 16.71 5.20
N ASP A 74 -7.38 15.78 6.09
CA ASP A 74 -6.57 15.57 7.26
C ASP A 74 -5.18 15.08 6.82
N PRO A 75 -4.08 15.66 7.35
CA PRO A 75 -2.72 15.21 7.03
C PRO A 75 -2.45 13.74 7.34
N SER A 76 -3.22 13.13 8.24
CA SER A 76 -3.09 11.71 8.57
C SER A 76 -3.41 10.78 7.41
N PHE A 77 -4.14 11.24 6.40
CA PHE A 77 -4.40 10.44 5.20
C PHE A 77 -3.18 10.28 4.31
N GLN A 78 -2.13 11.10 4.49
CA GLN A 78 -0.91 11.07 3.68
C GLN A 78 -1.17 11.23 2.18
N VAL A 79 -2.24 11.95 1.84
CA VAL A 79 -2.67 12.22 0.48
C VAL A 79 -2.89 13.72 0.36
N GLN A 80 -2.45 14.30 -0.75
CA GLN A 80 -2.63 15.71 -1.04
C GLN A 80 -3.83 15.90 -1.97
N LEU A 81 -4.66 16.87 -1.64
CA LEU A 81 -5.70 17.34 -2.55
C LEU A 81 -5.10 18.39 -3.46
N VAL A 82 -4.71 17.99 -4.66
CA VAL A 82 -4.02 18.86 -5.62
C VAL A 82 -5.01 19.76 -6.34
N ARG A 83 -6.18 19.22 -6.66
CA ARG A 83 -7.23 19.95 -7.37
C ARG A 83 -8.58 19.61 -6.78
N ALA A 84 -9.43 20.61 -6.62
CA ALA A 84 -10.81 20.43 -6.19
C ALA A 84 -11.70 21.38 -6.98
N ASP A 85 -12.59 20.82 -7.77
CA ASP A 85 -13.54 21.53 -8.62
C ASP A 85 -14.97 21.39 -8.06
N THR A 86 -15.95 21.93 -8.75
CA THR A 86 -17.34 21.84 -8.31
C THR A 86 -17.86 20.40 -8.27
N SER A 87 -17.38 19.53 -9.15
CA SER A 87 -17.86 18.15 -9.28
C SER A 87 -16.75 17.11 -9.38
N SER A 88 -15.49 17.51 -9.30
CA SER A 88 -14.35 16.59 -9.42
C SER A 88 -13.18 17.02 -8.54
N TYR A 89 -12.23 16.12 -8.33
CA TYR A 89 -11.02 16.38 -7.58
C TYR A 89 -9.89 15.49 -8.07
N CYS A 90 -8.66 15.86 -7.74
CA CYS A 90 -7.48 15.02 -7.97
C CYS A 90 -6.67 14.90 -6.69
N LEU A 91 -6.46 13.66 -6.26
CA LEU A 91 -5.64 13.30 -5.10
C LEU A 91 -4.28 12.80 -5.57
N GLN A 92 -3.25 13.10 -4.80
CA GLN A 92 -1.89 12.65 -5.07
C GLN A 92 -1.28 12.06 -3.80
N SER A 93 -0.65 10.90 -3.94
CA SER A 93 0.07 10.24 -2.87
C SER A 93 1.52 10.03 -3.27
N VAL A 94 2.44 10.30 -2.34
CA VAL A 94 3.86 10.03 -2.49
C VAL A 94 4.28 9.08 -1.38
N GLN A 95 4.67 7.86 -1.76
CA GLN A 95 5.16 6.84 -0.84
C GLN A 95 6.58 6.46 -1.27
N GLY A 96 7.58 6.99 -0.56
CA GLY A 96 8.97 6.82 -0.98
C GLY A 96 9.21 7.45 -2.35
N THR A 97 9.58 6.65 -3.34
CA THR A 97 9.75 7.07 -4.74
C THR A 97 8.50 6.84 -5.60
N THR A 98 7.45 6.25 -5.04
CA THR A 98 6.22 5.95 -5.75
C THR A 98 5.27 7.13 -5.66
N VAL A 99 4.90 7.69 -6.81
CA VAL A 99 3.91 8.76 -6.93
C VAL A 99 2.70 8.21 -7.65
N GLU A 100 1.52 8.39 -7.07
CA GLU A 100 0.26 7.97 -7.64
C GLU A 100 -0.77 9.09 -7.51
N HIS A 101 -1.75 9.09 -8.40
CA HIS A 101 -2.87 10.03 -8.32
C HIS A 101 -4.19 9.30 -8.55
N GLU A 102 -5.26 9.90 -8.08
CA GLU A 102 -6.63 9.41 -8.32
C GLU A 102 -7.52 10.60 -8.65
N ASN A 103 -8.16 10.51 -9.80
CA ASN A 103 -9.20 11.47 -10.18
C ASN A 103 -10.54 10.98 -9.66
N GLY A 104 -11.24 11.82 -8.94
CA GLY A 104 -12.55 11.48 -8.39
C GLY A 104 -13.65 12.44 -8.78
N PRO A 105 -14.87 12.07 -8.45
CA PRO A 105 -15.30 10.83 -7.81
C PRO A 105 -15.25 9.62 -8.75
N GLY A 106 -15.09 8.42 -8.16
CA GLY A 106 -15.19 7.15 -8.91
C GLY A 106 -13.94 6.74 -9.69
N GLY A 107 -12.83 7.45 -9.58
CA GLY A 107 -11.59 7.09 -10.23
C GLY A 107 -10.85 5.95 -9.53
N THR A 108 -9.78 5.49 -10.17
CA THR A 108 -8.88 4.48 -9.63
C THR A 108 -7.47 5.05 -9.55
N PRO A 109 -6.62 4.56 -8.62
CA PRO A 109 -5.23 5.01 -8.55
C PRO A 109 -4.48 4.76 -9.85
N GLN A 110 -3.75 5.77 -10.32
CA GLN A 110 -2.94 5.71 -11.52
C GLN A 110 -1.51 6.16 -11.21
N PRO A 111 -0.51 5.66 -11.93
CA PRO A 111 0.87 6.11 -11.75
C PRO A 111 1.04 7.58 -12.13
N GLY A 112 1.91 8.27 -11.40
CA GLY A 112 2.28 9.64 -11.69
C GLY A 112 1.50 10.67 -10.89
N PRO A 113 1.88 11.96 -11.02
CA PRO A 113 1.19 13.05 -10.33
C PRO A 113 -0.12 13.46 -11.02
N CYS A 114 -0.90 14.25 -10.31
CA CYS A 114 -2.11 14.88 -10.88
C CYS A 114 -1.85 15.76 -12.11
#